data_37881111cb63c140b24d3d02658a53cb
#
_entry.id   37881111cb63c140b24d3d02658a53cb
#
_cell.length_a   1.000
_cell.length_b   1.000
_cell.length_c   1.000
_cell.angle_alpha   90.00
_cell.angle_beta   90.00
_cell.angle_gamma   90.00
#
_symmetry.space_group_name_H-M   'P 1'
#
loop_
_entity.id
_entity.type
_entity.pdbx_description
1 polymer ?
#
loop_
_entity_poly.entity_id
_entity_poly.type
_entity_poly.pdbx_seq_one_letter_code
_entity_poly.pdbx_strand_id
1 'polypeptide(L)'
;MTEENYNYRTSQTLLRNQFLGKGKLKIPIIPKFRERPGEFDDLLLIGFDKTHLEDQNYLDRMVHFFLYDYRFERVWKNPDNDIEKLSRYRAVLSPDFSMYLEMAPVMQLYNVFRNRWCGAYWASKGLRVIPIVNWGDKSTFDFCFDGIEKGSVVAVSTYMASEHDNRQDQNEWFMAGYNEMLRRIEPKKSSVTIHLFPKCRAISFMWIMNVAPGGI
;
A
#
# COMPACT_ATOMS: atom_id res chain seq x y z
N MET A 1 40.69 3.69 -1.43
CA MET A 1 39.24 3.67 -1.70
C MET A 1 38.92 5.01 -2.35
N THR A 2 38.36 5.04 -3.55
CA THR A 2 38.05 6.27 -4.26
C THR A 2 36.83 6.96 -3.60
N GLU A 3 36.76 8.29 -3.72
CA GLU A 3 35.61 9.08 -3.22
C GLU A 3 34.28 8.61 -3.84
N GLU A 4 34.30 8.26 -5.11
CA GLU A 4 33.14 7.69 -5.84
C GLU A 4 32.62 6.41 -5.17
N ASN A 5 33.51 5.49 -4.81
CA ASN A 5 33.13 4.25 -4.12
C ASN A 5 32.55 4.49 -2.73
N TYR A 6 33.04 5.51 -2.02
CA TYR A 6 32.49 5.88 -0.71
C TYR A 6 31.07 6.43 -0.86
N ASN A 7 30.87 7.39 -1.77
CA ASN A 7 29.56 8.01 -2.02
C ASN A 7 28.50 7.00 -2.48
N TYR A 8 28.87 6.05 -3.35
CA TYR A 8 27.97 4.97 -3.75
C TYR A 8 27.59 4.11 -2.55
N ARG A 9 28.53 3.66 -1.75
CA ARG A 9 28.30 2.76 -0.61
C ARG A 9 27.46 3.39 0.50
N THR A 10 27.50 4.71 0.63
CA THR A 10 26.77 5.48 1.64
C THR A 10 25.51 6.14 1.09
N SER A 11 25.21 5.95 -0.19
CA SER A 11 24.07 6.58 -0.83
C SER A 11 22.74 6.11 -0.24
N GLN A 12 21.81 7.02 -0.07
CA GLN A 12 20.45 6.68 0.40
C GLN A 12 19.72 5.75 -0.58
N THR A 13 20.03 5.85 -1.85
CA THR A 13 19.49 4.96 -2.89
C THR A 13 19.89 3.51 -2.67
N LEU A 14 21.13 3.26 -2.23
CA LEU A 14 21.61 1.92 -1.91
C LEU A 14 21.10 1.45 -0.54
N LEU A 15 21.28 2.27 0.49
CA LEU A 15 21.06 1.87 1.86
C LEU A 15 19.57 1.82 2.25
N ARG A 16 18.76 2.73 1.71
CA ARG A 16 17.34 2.84 2.04
C ARG A 16 17.03 2.86 3.55
N ASN A 17 17.94 3.39 4.36
CA ASN A 17 17.94 3.34 5.83
C ASN A 17 17.57 4.66 6.51
N GLN A 18 17.07 5.66 5.78
CA GLN A 18 16.75 6.99 6.29
C GLN A 18 15.51 7.03 7.21
N PHE A 19 14.73 5.96 7.24
CA PHE A 19 13.55 5.86 8.09
C PHE A 19 13.78 4.90 9.25
N LEU A 20 13.30 5.28 10.44
CA LEU A 20 13.26 4.36 11.57
C LEU A 20 12.32 3.20 11.22
N GLY A 21 12.89 2.02 11.15
CA GLY A 21 12.12 0.79 10.95
C GLY A 21 11.68 0.16 12.27
N LYS A 22 10.54 -0.51 12.26
CA LYS A 22 10.04 -1.26 13.40
C LYS A 22 10.54 -2.72 13.37
N GLY A 23 10.72 -3.28 14.56
CA GLY A 23 11.05 -4.69 14.74
C GLY A 23 12.44 -5.09 14.26
N LYS A 24 12.67 -6.40 14.19
CA LYS A 24 13.95 -7.01 13.78
C LYS A 24 14.30 -6.71 12.33
N LEU A 25 13.29 -6.63 11.47
CA LEU A 25 13.45 -6.46 10.03
C LEU A 25 13.63 -4.99 9.60
N LYS A 26 13.48 -4.05 10.54
CA LYS A 26 13.64 -2.61 10.25
C LYS A 26 12.73 -2.11 9.12
N ILE A 27 11.51 -2.64 9.04
CA ILE A 27 10.53 -2.21 8.04
C ILE A 27 10.12 -0.76 8.33
N PRO A 28 10.25 0.17 7.36
CA PRO A 28 9.91 1.58 7.54
C PRO A 28 8.46 1.77 7.99
N ILE A 29 8.22 2.80 8.79
CA ILE A 29 6.87 3.12 9.25
C ILE A 29 6.27 4.20 8.35
N ILE A 30 5.14 3.90 7.71
CA ILE A 30 4.32 4.92 7.06
C ILE A 30 3.57 5.68 8.15
N PRO A 31 3.69 7.02 8.23
CA PRO A 31 2.96 7.80 9.21
C PRO A 31 1.46 7.59 9.08
N LYS A 32 0.77 7.60 10.21
CA LYS A 32 -0.67 7.41 10.30
C LYS A 32 -1.44 8.40 9.42
N PHE A 33 -2.22 7.86 8.48
CA PHE A 33 -3.14 8.68 7.71
C PHE A 33 -4.23 9.24 8.62
N ARG A 34 -4.41 10.56 8.60
CA ARG A 34 -5.47 11.25 9.33
C ARG A 34 -6.52 11.73 8.35
N GLU A 35 -7.68 11.11 8.45
CA GLU A 35 -8.86 11.46 7.66
C GLU A 35 -9.32 12.88 7.98
N ARG A 36 -9.72 13.63 6.94
CA ARG A 36 -10.43 14.88 7.06
C ARG A 36 -11.95 14.62 7.00
N PRO A 37 -12.79 15.45 7.62
CA PRO A 37 -14.24 15.30 7.50
C PRO A 37 -14.67 15.22 6.03
N GLY A 38 -15.49 14.23 5.67
CA GLY A 38 -15.97 14.03 4.31
C GLY A 38 -14.93 13.55 3.28
N GLU A 39 -13.72 13.23 3.70
CA GLU A 39 -12.64 12.90 2.77
C GLU A 39 -12.89 11.66 1.91
N PHE A 40 -13.66 10.74 2.44
CA PHE A 40 -14.00 9.50 1.75
C PHE A 40 -15.43 9.51 1.18
N ASP A 41 -16.17 10.61 1.36
CA ASP A 41 -17.46 10.78 0.71
C ASP A 41 -17.22 10.94 -0.80
N ASP A 42 -17.97 10.21 -1.61
CA ASP A 42 -17.83 10.18 -3.08
C ASP A 42 -16.40 9.90 -3.56
N LEU A 43 -15.67 9.06 -2.82
CA LEU A 43 -14.28 8.72 -3.13
C LEU A 43 -14.15 8.12 -4.52
N LEU A 44 -13.33 8.76 -5.36
CA LEU A 44 -12.92 8.26 -6.65
C LEU A 44 -11.44 7.92 -6.64
N LEU A 45 -11.08 6.87 -7.36
CA LEU A 45 -9.70 6.46 -7.57
C LEU A 45 -9.24 6.71 -9.00
N ILE A 46 -7.92 6.82 -9.15
CA ILE A 46 -7.23 6.85 -10.45
C ILE A 46 -6.00 5.96 -10.38
N GLY A 47 -5.80 5.13 -11.40
CA GLY A 47 -4.59 4.31 -11.50
C GLY A 47 -3.34 5.17 -11.71
N PHE A 48 -2.24 4.81 -11.08
CA PHE A 48 -0.97 5.52 -11.25
C PHE A 48 -0.57 5.68 -12.72
N ASP A 49 -0.86 4.68 -13.56
CA ASP A 49 -0.58 4.69 -15.00
C ASP A 49 -1.44 5.69 -15.79
N LYS A 50 -2.47 6.25 -15.17
CA LYS A 50 -3.37 7.26 -15.74
C LYS A 50 -3.13 8.67 -15.18
N THR A 51 -2.20 8.82 -14.25
CA THR A 51 -1.87 10.13 -13.68
C THR A 51 -0.95 10.92 -14.59
N HIS A 52 -1.21 12.22 -14.73
CA HIS A 52 -0.42 13.14 -15.53
C HIS A 52 -0.07 14.41 -14.74
N LEU A 53 1.10 14.99 -15.02
CA LEU A 53 1.52 16.26 -14.38
C LEU A 53 0.57 17.39 -14.74
N GLU A 54 0.08 17.42 -15.98
CA GLU A 54 -0.82 18.45 -16.52
C GLU A 54 -2.31 18.18 -16.24
N ASP A 55 -2.62 17.17 -15.42
CA ASP A 55 -4.02 16.82 -15.12
C ASP A 55 -4.75 18.00 -14.45
N GLN A 56 -5.96 18.29 -14.93
CA GLN A 56 -6.84 19.34 -14.39
C GLN A 56 -8.20 18.77 -13.91
N ASN A 57 -8.52 17.53 -14.29
CA ASN A 57 -9.88 17.00 -14.14
C ASN A 57 -10.02 15.97 -13.02
N TYR A 58 -8.90 15.37 -12.54
CA TYR A 58 -8.93 14.21 -11.65
C TYR A 58 -8.15 14.42 -10.35
N LEU A 59 -7.85 15.66 -10.00
CA LEU A 59 -7.06 16.01 -8.80
C LEU A 59 -7.79 15.70 -7.50
N ASP A 60 -9.10 15.58 -7.54
CA ASP A 60 -9.96 15.16 -6.44
C ASP A 60 -9.90 13.67 -6.14
N ARG A 61 -9.23 12.89 -7.01
CA ARG A 61 -9.09 11.43 -6.87
C ARG A 61 -7.89 11.04 -6.01
N MET A 62 -7.95 9.82 -5.47
CA MET A 62 -6.80 9.20 -4.82
C MET A 62 -6.09 8.26 -5.79
N VAL A 63 -4.77 8.33 -5.83
CA VAL A 63 -3.96 7.51 -6.75
C VAL A 63 -3.75 6.13 -6.15
N HIS A 64 -4.04 5.07 -6.91
CA HIS A 64 -3.83 3.68 -6.51
C HIS A 64 -2.80 2.98 -7.39
N PHE A 65 -2.23 1.89 -6.86
CA PHE A 65 -1.23 1.03 -7.50
C PHE A 65 -1.71 -0.42 -7.66
N PHE A 66 -3.02 -0.67 -7.69
CA PHE A 66 -3.60 -1.98 -8.01
C PHE A 66 -3.45 -2.24 -9.51
N LEU A 67 -2.22 -2.46 -9.92
CA LEU A 67 -1.74 -2.61 -11.28
C LEU A 67 -0.64 -3.68 -11.28
N TYR A 68 -0.27 -4.18 -12.44
CA TYR A 68 0.92 -5.02 -12.54
C TYR A 68 2.18 -4.24 -12.16
N ASP A 69 3.08 -4.84 -11.38
CA ASP A 69 4.28 -4.19 -10.81
C ASP A 69 5.10 -3.44 -11.86
N TYR A 70 5.26 -3.97 -13.08
CA TYR A 70 6.04 -3.34 -14.14
C TYR A 70 5.54 -1.94 -14.53
N ARG A 71 4.27 -1.62 -14.26
CA ARG A 71 3.68 -0.31 -14.58
C ARG A 71 4.12 0.78 -13.61
N PHE A 72 4.56 0.40 -12.42
CA PHE A 72 4.97 1.37 -11.40
C PHE A 72 6.33 1.06 -10.75
N GLU A 73 7.09 0.06 -11.22
CA GLU A 73 8.41 -0.29 -10.69
C GLU A 73 9.35 0.93 -10.62
N ARG A 74 9.15 1.92 -11.45
CA ARG A 74 9.96 3.15 -11.49
C ARG A 74 9.87 3.96 -10.19
N VAL A 75 8.77 3.89 -9.43
CA VAL A 75 8.64 4.64 -8.17
C VAL A 75 9.60 4.13 -7.09
N TRP A 76 10.02 2.87 -7.20
CA TRP A 76 11.07 2.32 -6.36
C TRP A 76 12.46 2.70 -6.86
N LYS A 77 12.69 2.66 -8.17
CA LYS A 77 13.99 2.97 -8.77
C LYS A 77 14.33 4.45 -8.64
N ASN A 78 13.37 5.33 -8.91
CA ASN A 78 13.53 6.79 -8.93
C ASN A 78 12.36 7.45 -8.18
N PRO A 79 12.35 7.40 -6.85
CA PRO A 79 11.19 7.80 -6.04
C PRO A 79 10.86 9.29 -6.11
N ASP A 80 11.80 10.13 -6.53
CA ASP A 80 11.60 11.59 -6.66
C ASP A 80 10.83 11.97 -7.92
N ASN A 81 10.96 11.20 -9.00
CA ASN A 81 10.47 11.60 -10.32
C ASN A 81 8.94 11.82 -10.39
N ASP A 82 8.18 11.17 -9.53
CA ASP A 82 6.73 11.24 -9.54
C ASP A 82 6.15 12.09 -8.39
N ILE A 83 6.98 12.66 -7.49
CA ILE A 83 6.51 13.40 -6.31
C ILE A 83 5.66 14.59 -6.70
N GLU A 84 6.14 15.45 -7.59
CA GLU A 84 5.42 16.64 -8.04
C GLU A 84 4.04 16.26 -8.61
N LYS A 85 4.01 15.29 -9.50
CA LYS A 85 2.78 14.78 -10.09
C LYS A 85 1.81 14.23 -9.04
N LEU A 86 2.30 13.36 -8.15
CA LEU A 86 1.48 12.72 -7.12
C LEU A 86 0.97 13.70 -6.07
N SER A 87 1.72 14.76 -5.75
CA SER A 87 1.33 15.78 -4.78
C SER A 87 0.10 16.59 -5.20
N ARG A 88 -0.24 16.57 -6.47
CA ARG A 88 -1.41 17.28 -7.01
C ARG A 88 -2.74 16.58 -6.72
N TYR A 89 -2.72 15.28 -6.48
CA TYR A 89 -3.93 14.50 -6.20
C TYR A 89 -4.30 14.53 -4.72
N ARG A 90 -5.57 14.22 -4.41
CA ARG A 90 -6.12 14.25 -3.04
C ARG A 90 -5.29 13.48 -2.04
N ALA A 91 -4.87 12.28 -2.40
CA ALA A 91 -3.98 11.40 -1.64
C ALA A 91 -3.39 10.33 -2.57
N VAL A 92 -2.42 9.60 -2.06
CA VAL A 92 -1.79 8.49 -2.77
C VAL A 92 -1.77 7.26 -1.89
N LEU A 93 -2.09 6.10 -2.45
CA LEU A 93 -1.90 4.82 -1.78
C LEU A 93 -0.43 4.43 -1.88
N SER A 94 0.13 3.73 -0.89
CA SER A 94 1.48 3.16 -1.03
C SER A 94 1.50 2.11 -2.14
N PRO A 95 2.63 1.85 -2.81
CA PRO A 95 2.69 0.93 -3.96
C PRO A 95 2.30 -0.49 -3.57
N ASP A 96 1.42 -1.12 -4.35
CA ASP A 96 0.93 -2.49 -4.13
C ASP A 96 1.85 -3.51 -4.81
N PHE A 97 3.09 -3.64 -4.34
CA PHE A 97 4.00 -4.66 -4.84
C PHE A 97 3.47 -6.07 -4.54
N SER A 98 3.48 -6.92 -5.54
CA SER A 98 2.85 -8.24 -5.54
C SER A 98 3.33 -9.16 -4.42
N MET A 99 2.40 -9.92 -3.84
CA MET A 99 2.61 -10.90 -2.77
C MET A 99 2.10 -12.28 -3.20
N TYR A 100 2.55 -12.75 -4.40
CA TYR A 100 2.14 -14.05 -4.92
C TYR A 100 2.57 -15.19 -4.00
N LEU A 101 1.73 -16.23 -3.88
CA LEU A 101 2.01 -17.40 -3.01
C LEU A 101 3.24 -18.17 -3.49
N GLU A 102 3.51 -18.17 -4.79
CA GLU A 102 4.64 -18.83 -5.41
C GLU A 102 5.97 -18.07 -5.25
N MET A 103 5.93 -16.83 -4.76
CA MET A 103 7.13 -16.08 -4.47
C MET A 103 7.87 -16.64 -3.27
N ALA A 104 9.19 -16.68 -3.36
CA ALA A 104 10.03 -16.98 -2.19
C ALA A 104 9.74 -15.95 -1.06
N PRO A 105 9.65 -16.36 0.21
CA PRO A 105 9.32 -15.47 1.34
C PRO A 105 10.22 -14.23 1.43
N VAL A 106 11.49 -14.33 1.04
CA VAL A 106 12.40 -13.19 1.00
C VAL A 106 11.98 -12.13 -0.04
N MET A 107 11.39 -12.55 -1.14
CA MET A 107 10.87 -11.64 -2.16
C MET A 107 9.59 -10.96 -1.69
N GLN A 108 8.72 -11.69 -1.02
CA GLN A 108 7.51 -11.13 -0.39
C GLN A 108 7.88 -10.11 0.69
N LEU A 109 8.85 -10.44 1.55
CA LEU A 109 9.39 -9.50 2.54
C LEU A 109 9.98 -8.24 1.89
N TYR A 110 10.74 -8.41 0.81
CA TYR A 110 11.30 -7.28 0.06
C TYR A 110 10.19 -6.40 -0.54
N ASN A 111 9.10 -6.97 -1.03
CA ASN A 111 7.96 -6.23 -1.56
C ASN A 111 7.23 -5.44 -0.46
N VAL A 112 7.08 -6.01 0.73
CA VAL A 112 6.58 -5.27 1.91
C VAL A 112 7.52 -4.11 2.26
N PHE A 113 8.83 -4.34 2.28
CA PHE A 113 9.81 -3.28 2.54
C PHE A 113 9.69 -2.16 1.51
N ARG A 114 9.64 -2.47 0.21
CA ARG A 114 9.49 -1.46 -0.86
C ARG A 114 8.21 -0.64 -0.70
N ASN A 115 7.09 -1.29 -0.43
CA ASN A 115 5.81 -0.63 -0.18
C ASN A 115 5.94 0.38 0.98
N ARG A 116 6.43 -0.07 2.12
CA ARG A 116 6.55 0.78 3.32
C ARG A 116 7.57 1.90 3.13
N TRP A 117 8.68 1.61 2.47
CA TRP A 117 9.70 2.61 2.20
C TRP A 117 9.17 3.73 1.29
N CYS A 118 8.54 3.38 0.17
CA CYS A 118 7.95 4.37 -0.74
C CYS A 118 6.88 5.22 -0.03
N GLY A 119 6.00 4.58 0.74
CA GLY A 119 4.98 5.30 1.49
C GLY A 119 5.56 6.26 2.53
N ALA A 120 6.56 5.84 3.31
CA ALA A 120 7.26 6.69 4.27
C ALA A 120 8.01 7.84 3.57
N TYR A 121 8.64 7.55 2.42
CA TYR A 121 9.36 8.54 1.63
C TYR A 121 8.43 9.63 1.10
N TRP A 122 7.34 9.27 0.47
CA TRP A 122 6.35 10.24 -0.01
C TRP A 122 5.72 11.05 1.12
N ALA A 123 5.42 10.41 2.25
CA ALA A 123 4.93 11.12 3.43
C ALA A 123 5.95 12.14 3.95
N SER A 124 7.25 11.81 3.94
CA SER A 124 8.32 12.76 4.32
C SER A 124 8.45 13.95 3.35
N LYS A 125 7.96 13.79 2.12
CA LYS A 125 7.89 14.87 1.12
C LYS A 125 6.55 15.64 1.14
N GLY A 126 5.70 15.36 2.12
CA GLY A 126 4.45 16.08 2.33
C GLY A 126 3.23 15.49 1.61
N LEU A 127 3.37 14.36 0.93
CA LEU A 127 2.21 13.68 0.32
C LEU A 127 1.34 13.05 1.42
N ARG A 128 0.05 13.00 1.17
CA ARG A 128 -0.92 12.29 2.01
C ARG A 128 -0.97 10.84 1.56
N VAL A 129 -0.43 9.94 2.38
CA VAL A 129 -0.24 8.53 2.01
C VAL A 129 -1.16 7.63 2.81
N ILE A 130 -1.96 6.79 2.12
CA ILE A 130 -2.73 5.71 2.71
C ILE A 130 -1.92 4.41 2.54
N PRO A 131 -1.56 3.73 3.64
CA PRO A 131 -0.87 2.44 3.54
C PRO A 131 -1.73 1.39 2.84
N ILE A 132 -1.18 0.69 1.86
CA ILE A 132 -1.75 -0.58 1.37
C ILE A 132 -1.26 -1.71 2.26
N VAL A 133 -2.17 -2.59 2.63
CA VAL A 133 -1.89 -3.85 3.33
C VAL A 133 -2.23 -5.00 2.40
N ASN A 134 -1.24 -5.80 2.10
CA ASN A 134 -1.38 -7.04 1.37
C ASN A 134 -0.62 -8.17 2.08
N TRP A 135 -0.97 -9.39 1.81
CA TRP A 135 -0.39 -10.58 2.42
C TRP A 135 -0.34 -11.76 1.43
N GLY A 136 0.60 -12.65 1.64
CA GLY A 136 0.65 -13.96 1.05
C GLY A 136 -0.08 -14.97 1.92
N ASP A 137 0.51 -16.12 2.18
CA ASP A 137 -0.02 -17.10 3.14
C ASP A 137 0.23 -16.65 4.61
N LYS A 138 -0.14 -17.50 5.58
CA LYS A 138 0.02 -17.22 7.00
C LYS A 138 1.48 -16.97 7.43
N SER A 139 2.47 -17.48 6.70
CA SER A 139 3.89 -17.25 7.01
C SER A 139 4.28 -15.78 6.84
N THR A 140 3.59 -15.07 5.96
CA THR A 140 3.84 -13.64 5.74
C THR A 140 3.32 -12.76 6.88
N PHE A 141 2.45 -13.29 7.75
CA PHE A 141 1.90 -12.52 8.88
C PHE A 141 2.95 -12.04 9.86
N ASP A 142 4.13 -12.65 9.86
CA ASP A 142 5.26 -12.24 10.71
C ASP A 142 5.83 -10.86 10.32
N PHE A 143 5.53 -10.37 9.10
CA PHE A 143 6.09 -9.11 8.62
C PHE A 143 5.14 -8.24 7.80
N CYS A 144 4.09 -8.79 7.16
CA CYS A 144 3.28 -8.04 6.20
C CYS A 144 2.43 -6.92 6.82
N PHE A 145 2.21 -6.96 8.12
CA PHE A 145 1.50 -5.92 8.89
C PHE A 145 2.44 -4.91 9.55
N ASP A 146 3.75 -5.14 9.49
CA ASP A 146 4.72 -4.21 10.05
C ASP A 146 4.81 -2.91 9.23
N GLY A 147 5.27 -1.84 9.89
CA GLY A 147 5.41 -0.53 9.27
C GLY A 147 4.10 0.24 9.09
N ILE A 148 3.03 -0.16 9.77
CA ILE A 148 1.75 0.54 9.81
C ILE A 148 1.39 0.85 11.26
N GLU A 149 1.01 2.09 11.53
CA GLU A 149 0.62 2.50 12.88
C GLU A 149 -0.80 2.03 13.20
N LYS A 150 -1.00 1.58 14.45
CA LYS A 150 -2.33 1.22 14.95
C LYS A 150 -3.32 2.39 14.81
N GLY A 151 -4.53 2.05 14.35
CA GLY A 151 -5.58 3.03 14.11
C GLY A 151 -5.35 3.89 12.87
N SER A 152 -4.46 3.50 11.95
CA SER A 152 -4.36 4.13 10.64
C SER A 152 -5.54 3.74 9.75
N VAL A 153 -5.92 4.64 8.83
CA VAL A 153 -6.68 4.24 7.65
C VAL A 153 -5.77 3.40 6.77
N VAL A 154 -6.27 2.30 6.24
CA VAL A 154 -5.51 1.42 5.34
C VAL A 154 -6.34 1.05 4.11
N ALA A 155 -5.68 0.73 3.02
CA ALA A 155 -6.29 0.20 1.82
C ALA A 155 -5.94 -1.28 1.66
N VAL A 156 -6.91 -2.08 1.23
CA VAL A 156 -6.77 -3.52 0.97
C VAL A 156 -7.40 -3.81 -0.38
N SER A 157 -6.77 -4.64 -1.19
CA SER A 157 -7.29 -5.10 -2.47
C SER A 157 -7.73 -6.56 -2.39
N THR A 158 -8.86 -6.87 -3.02
CA THR A 158 -9.30 -8.25 -3.25
C THR A 158 -8.97 -8.74 -4.65
N TYR A 159 -8.19 -7.98 -5.43
CA TYR A 159 -7.90 -8.27 -6.84
C TYR A 159 -7.35 -9.68 -7.05
N MET A 160 -6.38 -10.08 -6.24
CA MET A 160 -5.78 -11.40 -6.31
C MET A 160 -6.70 -12.53 -5.83
N ALA A 161 -7.66 -12.23 -4.96
CA ALA A 161 -8.64 -13.22 -4.51
C ALA A 161 -9.66 -13.61 -5.59
N SER A 162 -9.67 -12.93 -6.74
CA SER A 162 -10.66 -13.14 -7.80
C SER A 162 -10.12 -13.82 -9.06
N GLU A 163 -8.82 -14.00 -9.20
CA GLU A 163 -8.20 -14.51 -10.44
C GLU A 163 -8.04 -16.03 -10.50
N HIS A 164 -8.17 -16.76 -9.39
CA HIS A 164 -8.05 -18.22 -9.36
C HIS A 164 -9.41 -18.92 -9.33
N ASP A 165 -9.50 -20.12 -9.91
CA ASP A 165 -10.75 -20.85 -10.14
C ASP A 165 -11.47 -21.35 -8.87
N ASN A 166 -10.82 -21.39 -7.70
CA ASN A 166 -11.42 -21.84 -6.45
C ASN A 166 -11.74 -20.66 -5.52
N ARG A 167 -12.93 -20.10 -5.66
CA ARG A 167 -13.39 -18.93 -4.90
C ARG A 167 -13.51 -19.16 -3.38
N GLN A 168 -13.76 -20.38 -2.94
CA GLN A 168 -13.97 -20.66 -1.51
C GLN A 168 -12.66 -20.59 -0.73
N ASP A 169 -11.62 -21.28 -1.22
CA ASP A 169 -10.30 -21.27 -0.57
C ASP A 169 -9.68 -19.88 -0.56
N GLN A 170 -9.93 -19.11 -1.60
CA GLN A 170 -9.46 -17.72 -1.71
C GLN A 170 -10.15 -16.80 -0.72
N ASN A 171 -11.45 -16.94 -0.52
CA ASN A 171 -12.18 -16.17 0.48
C ASN A 171 -11.69 -16.50 1.89
N GLU A 172 -11.49 -17.78 2.21
CA GLU A 172 -10.98 -18.20 3.51
C GLU A 172 -9.57 -17.66 3.77
N TRP A 173 -8.70 -17.77 2.77
CA TRP A 173 -7.35 -17.23 2.84
C TRP A 173 -7.33 -15.71 2.98
N PHE A 174 -8.10 -15.00 2.16
CA PHE A 174 -8.21 -13.54 2.24
C PHE A 174 -8.73 -13.11 3.59
N MET A 175 -9.81 -13.74 4.08
CA MET A 175 -10.42 -13.42 5.37
C MET A 175 -9.52 -13.73 6.56
N ALA A 176 -8.65 -14.76 6.46
CA ALA A 176 -7.66 -15.04 7.50
C ALA A 176 -6.68 -13.86 7.67
N GLY A 177 -6.12 -13.36 6.55
CA GLY A 177 -5.23 -12.19 6.58
C GLY A 177 -5.95 -10.90 6.95
N TYR A 178 -7.18 -10.71 6.46
CA TYR A 178 -8.00 -9.55 6.79
C TYR A 178 -8.30 -9.47 8.30
N ASN A 179 -8.71 -10.57 8.92
CA ASN A 179 -8.96 -10.63 10.36
C ASN A 179 -7.68 -10.38 11.17
N GLU A 180 -6.54 -10.93 10.72
CA GLU A 180 -5.26 -10.68 11.37
C GLU A 180 -4.81 -9.22 11.24
N MET A 181 -5.05 -8.60 10.09
CA MET A 181 -4.86 -7.17 9.89
C MET A 181 -5.70 -6.34 10.87
N LEU A 182 -7.00 -6.64 10.99
CA LEU A 182 -7.88 -5.96 11.94
C LEU A 182 -7.36 -6.08 13.37
N ARG A 183 -6.90 -7.27 13.77
CA ARG A 183 -6.38 -7.53 15.10
C ARG A 183 -5.08 -6.76 15.40
N ARG A 184 -4.17 -6.63 14.41
CA ARG A 184 -2.85 -6.01 14.61
C ARG A 184 -2.86 -4.50 14.44
N ILE A 185 -3.56 -4.02 13.41
CA ILE A 185 -3.55 -2.61 13.03
C ILE A 185 -4.66 -1.84 13.75
N GLU A 186 -5.75 -2.52 14.15
CA GLU A 186 -6.91 -1.88 14.81
C GLU A 186 -7.33 -0.60 14.05
N PRO A 187 -7.63 -0.69 12.74
CA PRO A 187 -7.84 0.50 11.93
C PRO A 187 -9.05 1.26 12.44
N LYS A 188 -8.91 2.60 12.59
CA LYS A 188 -10.04 3.45 12.92
C LYS A 188 -10.94 3.61 11.71
N LYS A 189 -12.17 3.17 11.83
CA LYS A 189 -13.37 3.45 11.00
C LYS A 189 -13.29 3.35 9.47
N SER A 190 -12.13 3.33 8.82
CA SER A 190 -12.09 3.40 7.36
C SER A 190 -11.03 2.46 6.80
N SER A 191 -11.38 1.17 6.67
CA SER A 191 -10.67 0.31 5.73
C SER A 191 -11.27 0.54 4.35
N VAL A 192 -10.51 1.05 3.41
CA VAL A 192 -10.92 1.10 2.01
C VAL A 192 -10.61 -0.27 1.43
N THR A 193 -11.63 -1.08 1.24
CA THR A 193 -11.50 -2.35 0.51
C THR A 193 -11.87 -2.09 -0.94
N ILE A 194 -10.94 -2.33 -1.84
CA ILE A 194 -11.15 -2.14 -3.26
C ILE A 194 -11.36 -3.50 -3.89
N HIS A 195 -12.57 -3.71 -4.43
CA HIS A 195 -12.90 -4.88 -5.22
C HIS A 195 -12.68 -4.55 -6.70
N LEU A 196 -11.66 -5.13 -7.31
CA LEU A 196 -11.45 -5.08 -8.74
C LEU A 196 -11.99 -6.37 -9.36
N PHE A 197 -13.20 -6.34 -9.90
CA PHE A 197 -13.74 -7.47 -10.66
C PHE A 197 -13.31 -7.37 -12.13
N PRO A 198 -12.78 -8.46 -12.76
CA PRO A 198 -12.32 -8.44 -14.15
C PRO A 198 -13.40 -8.04 -15.18
N LYS A 199 -14.68 -8.18 -14.81
CA LYS A 199 -15.83 -7.87 -15.67
C LYS A 199 -16.48 -6.51 -15.43
N CYS A 200 -16.09 -5.79 -14.39
CA CYS A 200 -16.65 -4.48 -14.08
C CYS A 200 -15.69 -3.37 -14.51
N ARG A 201 -16.08 -2.61 -15.53
CA ARG A 201 -15.41 -1.34 -15.89
C ARG A 201 -15.55 -0.25 -14.82
N ALA A 202 -16.26 -0.54 -13.73
CA ALA A 202 -16.46 0.33 -12.59
C ALA A 202 -15.72 -0.24 -11.38
N ILE A 203 -14.91 0.58 -10.72
CA ILE A 203 -14.32 0.27 -9.42
C ILE A 203 -15.46 0.38 -8.41
N SER A 204 -15.86 -0.75 -7.84
CA SER A 204 -16.84 -0.75 -6.76
C SER A 204 -16.13 -0.59 -5.43
N PHE A 205 -16.51 0.42 -4.67
CA PHE A 205 -16.04 0.62 -3.30
C PHE A 205 -16.99 -0.12 -2.35
N MET A 206 -16.46 -0.96 -1.50
CA MET A 206 -17.19 -1.46 -0.36
C MET A 206 -16.55 -0.84 0.90
N TRP A 207 -17.27 0.08 1.53
CA TRP A 207 -16.97 0.52 2.87
C TRP A 207 -17.32 -0.61 3.83
N ILE A 208 -16.32 -1.26 4.40
CA ILE A 208 -16.56 -2.12 5.55
C ILE A 208 -16.52 -1.20 6.76
N MET A 209 -17.70 -0.71 7.15
CA MET A 209 -17.85 -0.09 8.46
C MET A 209 -17.51 -1.11 9.53
N ASN A 210 -16.75 -0.69 10.54
CA ASN A 210 -16.42 -1.50 11.70
C ASN A 210 -17.63 -2.26 12.22
N VAL A 211 -17.57 -3.56 12.16
CA VAL A 211 -18.25 -4.38 13.14
C VAL A 211 -17.41 -4.27 14.41
N ALA A 212 -17.88 -3.52 15.38
CA ALA A 212 -17.30 -3.50 16.70
C ALA A 212 -17.10 -4.95 17.19
N PRO A 213 -15.99 -5.31 17.83
CA PRO A 213 -15.85 -6.58 18.48
C PRO A 213 -16.82 -6.57 19.69
N GLY A 214 -17.97 -7.23 19.55
CA GLY A 214 -18.92 -7.36 20.62
C GLY A 214 -20.38 -7.38 20.13
N GLY A 215 -20.81 -8.53 19.68
CA GLY A 215 -22.22 -8.81 19.40
C GLY A 215 -22.36 -10.12 18.67
N ILE A 216 -22.36 -11.20 19.48
CA ILE A 216 -22.85 -12.58 19.24
C ILE A 216 -23.09 -12.99 17.80
#